data_d4c7f9c74342964d92f07840726e643f
#
_entry.id   d4c7f9c74342964d92f07840726e643f
#
_cell.length_a   1.000
_cell.length_b   1.000
_cell.length_c   1.000
_cell.angle_alpha   90.00
_cell.angle_beta   90.00
_cell.angle_gamma   90.00
#
_symmetry.space_group_name_H-M   'P 1'
#
loop_
_entity.id
_entity.type
_entity.pdbx_description
1 polymer ?
#
loop_
_entity_poly.entity_id
_entity_poly.type
_entity_poly.pdbx_seq_one_letter_code
_entity_poly.pdbx_strand_id
1 'polypeptide(L)'
;MATKPLISFSRIAEEDLSFLDIDEWPDWQAQFGNHQPLKLEIGFGMGNFLIEMAAQEPQTNFIGMDFYHKGIRKLMTRKNKLQLENIRVAYGDVRFKIPLLFKDGELD
;
A
#
# COMPACT_ATOMS: atom_id res chain seq x y z
N MET A 1 19.12 -8.70 21.77
CA MET A 1 18.99 -9.22 20.41
C MET A 1 18.84 -8.09 19.41
N ALA A 2 19.65 -8.08 18.36
CA ALA A 2 19.58 -7.02 17.36
C ALA A 2 18.28 -7.14 16.53
N THR A 3 17.58 -6.03 16.37
CA THR A 3 16.44 -5.95 15.47
C THR A 3 16.95 -5.95 14.04
N LYS A 4 16.28 -6.70 13.15
CA LYS A 4 16.62 -6.63 11.73
C LYS A 4 16.35 -5.22 11.22
N PRO A 5 17.25 -4.64 10.42
CA PRO A 5 17.01 -3.34 9.84
C PRO A 5 15.81 -3.37 8.88
N LEU A 6 15.13 -2.24 8.78
CA LEU A 6 14.07 -2.08 7.79
C LEU A 6 14.69 -2.05 6.39
N ILE A 7 13.94 -2.55 5.42
CA ILE A 7 14.31 -2.42 4.02
C ILE A 7 14.47 -0.93 3.65
N SER A 8 15.46 -0.60 2.82
CA SER A 8 15.68 0.79 2.43
C SER A 8 14.57 1.30 1.52
N PHE A 9 14.29 2.60 1.59
CA PHE A 9 13.25 3.20 0.74
C PHE A 9 13.59 3.07 -0.74
N SER A 10 14.84 3.29 -1.12
CA SER A 10 15.26 3.17 -2.51
C SER A 10 15.03 1.76 -3.06
N ARG A 11 15.29 0.75 -2.25
CA ARG A 11 15.08 -0.63 -2.66
C ARG A 11 13.59 -0.94 -2.82
N ILE A 12 12.73 -0.42 -1.93
CA ILE A 12 11.28 -0.53 -2.07
C ILE A 12 10.85 0.10 -3.40
N ALA A 13 11.28 1.31 -3.65
CA ALA A 13 10.87 2.06 -4.83
C ALA A 13 11.30 1.39 -6.14
N GLU A 14 12.47 0.73 -6.14
CA GLU A 14 13.03 0.12 -7.34
C GLU A 14 12.56 -1.32 -7.57
N GLU A 15 12.31 -2.08 -6.51
CA GLU A 15 12.13 -3.53 -6.61
C GLU A 15 10.74 -4.02 -6.22
N ASP A 16 10.00 -3.31 -5.38
CA ASP A 16 8.74 -3.83 -4.83
C ASP A 16 7.56 -3.44 -5.70
N LEU A 17 6.94 -4.44 -6.34
CA LEU A 17 5.80 -4.23 -7.24
C LEU A 17 4.53 -3.78 -6.52
N SER A 18 4.46 -3.90 -5.20
CA SER A 18 3.30 -3.43 -4.42
C SER A 18 3.45 -1.97 -3.99
N PHE A 19 4.59 -1.32 -4.30
CA PHE A 19 4.81 0.09 -4.06
C PHE A 19 4.63 0.87 -5.37
N LEU A 20 3.71 1.84 -5.37
CA LEU A 20 3.33 2.58 -6.58
C LEU A 20 3.61 4.07 -6.41
N ASP A 21 4.59 4.56 -7.15
CA ASP A 21 4.89 5.99 -7.28
C ASP A 21 4.53 6.42 -8.70
N ILE A 22 3.23 6.60 -8.94
CA ILE A 22 2.66 6.83 -10.26
C ILE A 22 1.67 8.00 -10.24
N ASP A 23 1.41 8.58 -11.41
CA ASP A 23 0.52 9.73 -11.59
C ASP A 23 -0.65 9.44 -12.53
N GLU A 24 -0.94 8.16 -12.78
CA GLU A 24 -2.05 7.74 -13.63
C GLU A 24 -2.71 6.49 -13.07
N TRP A 25 -3.94 6.24 -13.49
CA TRP A 25 -4.74 5.12 -13.01
C TRP A 25 -4.07 3.79 -13.33
N PRO A 26 -3.81 2.94 -12.31
CA PRO A 26 -3.03 1.70 -12.50
C PRO A 26 -3.86 0.48 -12.89
N ASP A 27 -5.16 0.59 -13.10
CA ASP A 27 -6.10 -0.55 -13.16
C ASP A 27 -5.97 -1.44 -11.92
N TRP A 28 -6.67 -1.09 -10.87
CA TRP A 28 -6.53 -1.74 -9.57
C TRP A 28 -6.87 -3.23 -9.60
N GLN A 29 -7.83 -3.66 -10.44
CA GLN A 29 -8.14 -5.08 -10.57
C GLN A 29 -6.96 -5.86 -11.16
N ALA A 30 -6.31 -5.32 -12.17
CA ALA A 30 -5.11 -5.92 -12.74
C ALA A 30 -3.95 -5.88 -11.71
N GLN A 31 -3.83 -4.81 -10.96
CA GLN A 31 -2.77 -4.62 -9.95
C GLN A 31 -2.85 -5.70 -8.85
N PHE A 32 -4.05 -6.02 -8.40
CA PHE A 32 -4.26 -7.06 -7.38
C PHE A 32 -4.50 -8.45 -7.97
N GLY A 33 -4.85 -8.54 -9.25
CA GLY A 33 -5.16 -9.82 -9.89
C GLY A 33 -6.52 -10.39 -9.53
N ASN A 34 -7.45 -9.57 -9.04
CA ASN A 34 -8.80 -10.00 -8.66
C ASN A 34 -9.77 -8.82 -8.66
N HIS A 35 -11.05 -9.11 -8.40
CA HIS A 35 -12.14 -8.13 -8.38
C HIS A 35 -12.67 -7.86 -6.97
N GLN A 36 -11.86 -8.07 -5.95
CA GLN A 36 -12.27 -7.87 -4.57
C GLN A 36 -12.55 -6.39 -4.26
N PRO A 37 -13.37 -6.09 -3.23
CA PRO A 37 -13.62 -4.71 -2.80
C PRO A 37 -12.33 -3.98 -2.51
N LEU A 38 -12.30 -2.69 -2.82
CA LEU A 38 -11.11 -1.83 -2.72
C LEU A 38 -11.33 -0.80 -1.62
N LYS A 39 -10.46 -0.80 -0.62
CA LYS A 39 -10.49 0.18 0.48
C LYS A 39 -9.20 0.97 0.52
N LEU A 40 -9.32 2.26 0.78
CA LEU A 40 -8.19 3.18 0.88
C LEU A 40 -8.03 3.67 2.30
N GLU A 41 -6.81 3.56 2.83
CA GLU A 41 -6.42 4.23 4.07
C GLU A 41 -5.45 5.35 3.75
N ILE A 42 -5.81 6.56 4.16
CA ILE A 42 -5.01 7.77 3.96
C ILE A 42 -4.21 8.04 5.22
N GLY A 43 -2.89 8.28 5.05
CA GLY A 43 -2.02 8.61 6.17
C GLY A 43 -1.86 7.42 7.12
N PHE A 44 -1.38 6.28 6.61
CA PHE A 44 -1.31 5.05 7.41
C PHE A 44 -0.21 5.07 8.48
N GLY A 45 0.64 6.09 8.50
CA GLY A 45 1.70 6.23 9.51
C GLY A 45 2.70 5.08 9.48
N MET A 46 2.77 4.31 10.55
CA MET A 46 3.64 3.12 10.64
C MET A 46 2.99 1.85 10.10
N GLY A 47 1.71 1.93 9.72
CA GLY A 47 1.01 0.84 9.06
C GLY A 47 0.46 -0.25 9.96
N ASN A 48 0.48 -0.07 11.28
CA ASN A 48 -0.01 -1.10 12.21
C ASN A 48 -1.47 -1.44 11.97
N PHE A 49 -2.33 -0.43 11.83
CA PHE A 49 -3.75 -0.61 11.59
C PHE A 49 -4.02 -1.26 10.24
N LEU A 50 -3.32 -0.79 9.21
CA LEU A 50 -3.47 -1.32 7.85
C LEU A 50 -3.05 -2.79 7.77
N ILE A 51 -1.96 -3.16 8.41
CA ILE A 51 -1.50 -4.55 8.49
C ILE A 51 -2.55 -5.43 9.17
N GLU A 52 -3.07 -4.95 10.29
CA GLU A 52 -4.08 -5.68 11.07
C GLU A 52 -5.37 -5.89 10.28
N MET A 53 -5.85 -4.84 9.63
CA MET A 53 -7.04 -4.91 8.78
C MET A 53 -6.87 -5.89 7.62
N ALA A 54 -5.74 -5.81 6.92
CA ALA A 54 -5.47 -6.67 5.78
C ALA A 54 -5.37 -8.14 6.19
N ALA A 55 -4.77 -8.42 7.34
CA ALA A 55 -4.67 -9.78 7.86
C ALA A 55 -6.04 -10.35 8.25
N GLN A 56 -6.95 -9.51 8.75
CA GLN A 56 -8.29 -9.93 9.15
C GLN A 56 -9.26 -10.04 7.99
N GLU A 57 -9.02 -9.31 6.90
CA GLU A 57 -9.92 -9.25 5.74
C GLU A 57 -9.16 -9.63 4.46
N PRO A 58 -8.79 -10.90 4.30
CA PRO A 58 -7.98 -11.31 3.13
C PRO A 58 -8.74 -11.19 1.80
N GLN A 59 -10.07 -11.05 1.83
CA GLN A 59 -10.89 -10.88 0.63
C GLN A 59 -11.21 -9.41 0.32
N THR A 60 -10.51 -8.49 0.97
CA THR A 60 -10.58 -7.07 0.68
C THR A 60 -9.20 -6.61 0.24
N ASN A 61 -9.14 -5.80 -0.81
CA ASN A 61 -7.91 -5.19 -1.27
C ASN A 61 -7.72 -3.84 -0.59
N PHE A 62 -6.56 -3.62 -0.02
CA PHE A 62 -6.25 -2.39 0.71
C PHE A 62 -5.18 -1.58 -0.02
N ILE A 63 -5.41 -0.29 -0.13
CA ILE A 63 -4.42 0.66 -0.62
C ILE A 63 -4.10 1.61 0.52
N GLY A 64 -2.84 1.68 0.93
CA GLY A 64 -2.37 2.70 1.86
C GLY A 64 -1.74 3.84 1.09
N MET A 65 -2.10 5.08 1.42
CA MET A 65 -1.51 6.25 0.80
C MET A 65 -0.82 7.10 1.85
N ASP A 66 0.47 7.33 1.65
CA ASP A 66 1.30 8.16 2.52
C ASP A 66 2.57 8.55 1.78
N PHE A 67 3.31 9.50 2.32
CA PHE A 67 4.62 9.89 1.79
C PHE A 67 5.71 9.87 2.87
N TYR A 68 5.42 9.37 4.06
CA TYR A 68 6.37 9.28 5.17
C TYR A 68 7.26 8.04 4.99
N HIS A 69 8.51 8.24 4.63
CA HIS A 69 9.43 7.17 4.25
C HIS A 69 9.60 6.11 5.34
N LYS A 70 9.76 6.52 6.59
CA LYS A 70 9.94 5.56 7.69
C LYS A 70 8.73 4.66 7.88
N GLY A 71 7.53 5.22 7.78
CA GLY A 71 6.28 4.47 7.86
C GLY A 71 6.13 3.49 6.71
N ILE A 72 6.45 3.93 5.48
CA ILE A 72 6.42 3.08 4.29
C ILE A 72 7.40 1.91 4.45
N ARG A 73 8.63 2.19 4.88
CA ARG A 73 9.64 1.15 5.11
C ARG A 73 9.13 0.12 6.12
N LYS A 74 8.54 0.58 7.20
CA LYS A 74 8.02 -0.29 8.25
C LYS A 74 6.85 -1.13 7.77
N LEU A 75 5.90 -0.52 7.09
CA LEU A 75 4.75 -1.22 6.51
C LEU A 75 5.21 -2.28 5.52
N MET A 76 6.06 -1.91 4.56
CA MET A 76 6.50 -2.82 3.51
C MET A 76 7.30 -3.99 4.06
N THR A 77 8.17 -3.74 5.04
CA THR A 77 8.95 -4.79 5.69
C THR A 77 8.03 -5.81 6.36
N ARG A 78 7.03 -5.34 7.11
CA ARG A 78 6.09 -6.21 7.82
C ARG A 78 5.14 -6.94 6.86
N LYS A 79 4.62 -6.22 5.86
CA LYS A 79 3.77 -6.81 4.83
C LYS A 79 4.45 -7.97 4.14
N ASN A 80 5.71 -7.78 3.74
CA ASN A 80 6.46 -8.82 3.04
C ASN A 80 6.77 -10.01 3.97
N LYS A 81 7.12 -9.73 5.22
CA LYS A 81 7.36 -10.78 6.21
C LYS A 81 6.12 -11.64 6.45
N LEU A 82 4.95 -11.01 6.52
CA LEU A 82 3.67 -11.69 6.75
C LEU A 82 3.03 -12.21 5.46
N GLN A 83 3.63 -11.93 4.32
CA GLN A 83 3.14 -12.36 3.00
C GLN A 83 1.71 -11.89 2.72
N LEU A 84 1.41 -10.64 3.08
CA LEU A 84 0.10 -10.04 2.82
C LEU A 84 0.05 -9.49 1.40
N GLU A 85 -0.69 -10.17 0.54
CA GLU A 85 -0.77 -9.81 -0.89
C GLU A 85 -1.91 -8.84 -1.19
N ASN A 86 -2.78 -8.57 -0.22
CA ASN A 86 -3.91 -7.69 -0.39
C ASN A 86 -3.63 -6.24 0.06
N ILE A 87 -2.36 -5.82 0.03
CA ILE A 87 -1.93 -4.44 0.31
C ILE A 87 -1.12 -3.91 -0.86
N ARG A 88 -1.43 -2.69 -1.27
CA ARG A 88 -0.59 -1.88 -2.16
C ARG A 88 -0.37 -0.52 -1.51
N VAL A 89 0.79 0.06 -1.75
CA VAL A 89 1.12 1.39 -1.23
C VAL A 89 1.17 2.36 -2.41
N ALA A 90 0.37 3.42 -2.34
CA ALA A 90 0.40 4.52 -3.28
C ALA A 90 1.15 5.68 -2.64
N TYR A 91 2.28 6.04 -3.22
CA TYR A 91 3.16 7.08 -2.70
C TYR A 91 2.70 8.46 -3.14
N GLY A 92 2.60 9.38 -2.20
CA GLY A 92 2.39 10.78 -2.52
C GLY A 92 1.36 11.48 -1.64
N ASP A 93 1.09 12.73 -2.01
CA ASP A 93 0.14 13.59 -1.33
C ASP A 93 -1.28 13.27 -1.81
N VAL A 94 -2.14 12.90 -0.87
CA VAL A 94 -3.53 12.51 -1.13
C VAL A 94 -4.31 13.54 -1.93
N ARG A 95 -4.05 14.83 -1.70
CA ARG A 95 -4.77 15.92 -2.37
C ARG A 95 -4.58 15.91 -3.89
N PHE A 96 -3.41 15.45 -4.34
CA PHE A 96 -3.08 15.40 -5.75
C PHE A 96 -3.26 14.01 -6.35
N LYS A 97 -3.08 12.96 -5.56
CA LYS A 97 -3.05 11.58 -6.06
C LYS A 97 -4.41 10.93 -6.18
N ILE A 98 -5.37 11.23 -5.31
CA ILE A 98 -6.67 10.58 -5.36
C ILE A 98 -7.35 10.73 -6.72
N PRO A 99 -7.49 11.93 -7.28
CA PRO A 99 -8.16 12.07 -8.58
C PRO A 99 -7.39 11.44 -9.74
N LEU A 100 -6.08 11.23 -9.59
CA LEU A 100 -5.27 10.59 -10.62
C LEU A 100 -5.36 9.07 -10.56
N LEU A 101 -5.46 8.50 -9.36
CA LEU A 101 -5.31 7.06 -9.15
C LEU A 101 -6.63 6.31 -9.01
N PHE A 102 -7.74 7.00 -8.81
CA PHE A 102 -9.04 6.35 -8.57
C PHE A 102 -10.12 6.93 -9.46
N LYS A 103 -10.97 6.04 -9.98
CA LYS A 103 -12.16 6.39 -10.74
C LYS A 103 -13.36 6.48 -9.80
N ASP A 104 -14.39 7.23 -10.23
CA ASP A 104 -15.62 7.38 -9.46
C ASP A 104 -16.25 6.00 -9.18
N GLY A 105 -16.64 5.78 -7.91
CA GLY A 105 -17.29 4.55 -7.50
C GLY A 105 -16.38 3.34 -7.33
N GLU A 106 -15.06 3.51 -7.50
CA GLU A 106 -14.11 2.40 -7.43
C GLU A 106 -13.82 1.96 -6.00
N LEU A 107 -13.81 2.90 -5.05
CA LEU A 107 -13.56 2.62 -3.64
C LEU A 107 -14.85 2.26 -2.91
N ASP A 108 -14.74 1.32 -2.01
CA ASP A 108 -15.83 0.96 -1.10
C ASP A 108 -15.87 1.86 0.12
#